data_65cce8cd903da09258ee87850b86c388
#
_entry.id   65cce8cd903da09258ee87850b86c388
#
_cell.length_a   1.000
_cell.length_b   1.000
_cell.length_c   1.000
_cell.angle_alpha   90.00
_cell.angle_beta   90.00
_cell.angle_gamma   90.00
#
_symmetry.space_group_name_H-M   'P 1'
#
loop_
_entity.id
_entity.type
_entity.pdbx_description
1 polymer ?
#
loop_
_entity_poly.entity_id
_entity_poly.type
_entity_poly.pdbx_seq_one_letter_code
_entity_poly.pdbx_strand_id
1 'polypeptide(L)'
;MSNFRYHICLLLCGLVLFGCTKKADQTSVAPLQVNVLTVSTQSVVPTHTYVAKIAESNTIPLSVQSPGKVTAVLCRASEKVQEGQLLLRLDKTQAQNAYNSAQAAVKEAEDAYQRVSQVYEQGGVTAQKMVEIESKRAQAQSLLDMATKALQDYELRAPKGGVIGRCDIQVGQVVAPGVTLITILDVAGYNAVFAVPETEIASVVIGDNANVDIPAINATNISARVTEKNMVANIVTHTYEVKASINGNITSLLPGMVAKIRLRAHEQSGFVIPTSCVTLQPSGTMVWLAKDSVAERRAITVGAYTEGGVLVTEGLQLGDKVITDGAHKLYQGAAISYQ
;
A
#
# COMPACT_ATOMS: atom_id res chain seq x y z
N MET A 1 -77.85 12.07 72.06
CA MET A 1 -76.55 11.84 72.67
C MET A 1 -75.53 11.59 71.54
N SER A 2 -75.21 12.56 70.73
CA SER A 2 -74.30 12.36 69.56
C SER A 2 -73.50 13.60 69.15
N ASN A 3 -73.51 14.73 69.87
CA ASN A 3 -72.87 15.96 69.40
C ASN A 3 -71.72 16.49 70.28
N PHE A 4 -71.25 15.68 71.27
CA PHE A 4 -70.20 16.13 72.18
C PHE A 4 -68.77 15.62 71.87
N ARG A 5 -68.65 14.77 70.89
CA ARG A 5 -67.33 14.17 70.53
C ARG A 5 -66.58 14.90 69.42
N TYR A 6 -67.24 15.83 68.72
CA TYR A 6 -66.63 16.54 67.59
C TYR A 6 -65.88 17.82 67.94
N HIS A 7 -66.16 18.41 69.10
CA HIS A 7 -65.52 19.68 69.53
C HIS A 7 -64.17 19.51 70.24
N ILE A 8 -63.82 18.31 70.71
CA ILE A 8 -62.51 18.04 71.36
C ILE A 8 -61.42 17.70 70.34
N CYS A 9 -61.78 17.20 69.17
CA CYS A 9 -60.80 16.96 68.09
C CYS A 9 -60.35 18.20 67.34
N LEU A 10 -61.12 19.30 67.38
CA LEU A 10 -60.78 20.52 66.61
C LEU A 10 -59.86 21.47 67.42
N LEU A 11 -59.67 21.28 68.71
CA LEU A 11 -58.79 22.11 69.54
C LEU A 11 -57.38 21.55 69.70
N LEU A 12 -57.12 20.28 69.27
CA LEU A 12 -55.82 19.65 69.38
C LEU A 12 -55.03 19.68 68.05
N CYS A 13 -55.65 20.22 66.97
CA CYS A 13 -55.03 20.30 65.65
C CYS A 13 -54.36 21.65 65.31
N GLY A 14 -54.48 22.65 66.30
CA GLY A 14 -53.99 24.01 66.08
C GLY A 14 -52.61 24.34 66.64
N LEU A 15 -51.84 23.37 67.17
CA LEU A 15 -50.59 23.67 67.89
C LEU A 15 -49.31 22.98 67.35
N VAL A 16 -49.30 22.53 66.13
CA VAL A 16 -48.07 21.87 65.53
C VAL A 16 -47.72 22.48 64.21
N LEU A 17 -47.77 23.76 63.99
CA LEU A 17 -47.24 24.43 62.79
C LEU A 17 -46.26 25.57 63.15
N PHE A 18 -45.40 25.37 64.16
CA PHE A 18 -44.10 26.06 64.25
C PHE A 18 -42.98 25.07 64.03
N GLY A 19 -42.96 24.48 62.79
CA GLY A 19 -41.82 23.73 62.25
C GLY A 19 -40.77 24.73 61.83
N CYS A 20 -39.57 24.66 62.44
CA CYS A 20 -38.37 25.35 62.05
C CYS A 20 -38.09 25.20 60.54
N THR A 21 -38.18 26.28 59.83
CA THR A 21 -37.48 26.41 58.56
C THR A 21 -35.99 26.36 58.88
N LYS A 22 -35.40 25.16 58.91
CA LYS A 22 -33.92 25.00 58.72
C LYS A 22 -33.62 25.58 57.38
N LYS A 23 -33.05 26.77 57.31
CA LYS A 23 -32.28 27.25 56.19
C LYS A 23 -31.26 26.16 55.91
N ALA A 24 -31.37 25.53 54.77
CA ALA A 24 -30.32 24.68 54.30
C ALA A 24 -29.05 25.56 54.20
N ASP A 25 -28.13 25.35 55.12
CA ASP A 25 -26.79 25.87 54.99
C ASP A 25 -26.27 25.32 53.65
N GLN A 26 -26.22 26.17 52.64
CA GLN A 26 -25.40 25.93 51.47
C GLN A 26 -23.98 25.83 52.01
N THR A 27 -23.54 24.60 52.30
CA THR A 27 -22.14 24.32 52.53
C THR A 27 -21.43 24.81 51.28
N SER A 28 -20.81 25.98 51.37
CA SER A 28 -19.97 26.49 50.30
C SER A 28 -18.77 25.54 50.20
N VAL A 29 -18.88 24.55 49.31
CA VAL A 29 -17.77 23.69 49.00
C VAL A 29 -16.68 24.61 48.46
N ALA A 30 -15.55 24.64 49.15
CA ALA A 30 -14.41 25.46 48.73
C ALA A 30 -14.10 25.13 47.26
N PRO A 31 -13.90 26.16 46.42
CA PRO A 31 -13.64 25.92 45.00
C PRO A 31 -12.39 25.08 44.84
N LEU A 32 -12.49 24.04 44.00
CA LEU A 32 -11.38 23.16 43.68
C LEU A 32 -10.34 23.94 42.86
N GLN A 33 -9.09 23.96 43.32
CA GLN A 33 -8.02 24.56 42.57
C GLN A 33 -7.65 23.63 41.39
N VAL A 34 -7.63 24.17 40.17
CA VAL A 34 -7.33 23.48 38.95
C VAL A 34 -6.34 24.30 38.10
N ASN A 35 -5.53 23.60 37.31
CA ASN A 35 -4.71 24.22 36.28
C ASN A 35 -5.46 24.21 34.97
N VAL A 36 -5.36 25.27 34.18
CA VAL A 36 -6.03 25.38 32.89
C VAL A 36 -5.02 25.67 31.76
N LEU A 37 -5.32 25.16 30.61
CA LEU A 37 -4.62 25.46 29.34
C LEU A 37 -5.61 26.18 28.43
N THR A 38 -5.29 27.41 28.03
CA THR A 38 -6.04 28.10 26.99
C THR A 38 -5.69 27.52 25.62
N VAL A 39 -6.68 27.00 24.93
CA VAL A 39 -6.43 26.38 23.62
C VAL A 39 -6.26 27.42 22.53
N SER A 40 -5.30 27.15 21.65
CA SER A 40 -5.04 27.94 20.44
C SER A 40 -5.06 26.99 19.24
N THR A 41 -5.48 27.51 18.09
CA THR A 41 -5.45 26.74 16.85
C THR A 41 -4.01 26.41 16.47
N GLN A 42 -3.76 25.14 16.22
CA GLN A 42 -2.49 24.64 15.73
C GLN A 42 -2.71 23.83 14.48
N SER A 43 -1.75 23.90 13.58
CA SER A 43 -1.71 23.08 12.38
C SER A 43 -0.71 21.97 12.60
N VAL A 44 -1.13 20.74 12.41
CA VAL A 44 -0.33 19.56 12.65
C VAL A 44 -0.34 18.69 11.40
N VAL A 45 0.83 18.19 11.04
CA VAL A 45 0.99 17.18 9.98
C VAL A 45 1.19 15.83 10.65
N PRO A 46 0.14 15.00 10.75
CA PRO A 46 0.27 13.68 11.36
C PRO A 46 1.24 12.80 10.56
N THR A 47 1.95 11.93 11.26
CA THR A 47 2.82 10.93 10.63
C THR A 47 2.29 9.55 10.95
N HIS A 48 1.88 8.82 9.93
CA HIS A 48 1.46 7.42 10.04
C HIS A 48 2.65 6.52 9.76
N THR A 49 2.80 5.48 10.56
CA THR A 49 3.88 4.50 10.40
C THR A 49 3.28 3.13 10.10
N TYR A 50 3.70 2.54 8.97
CA TYR A 50 3.27 1.22 8.54
C TYR A 50 4.46 0.28 8.45
N VAL A 51 4.19 -1.02 8.59
CA VAL A 51 5.15 -2.06 8.27
C VAL A 51 5.08 -2.32 6.77
N ALA A 52 6.22 -2.24 6.11
CA ALA A 52 6.36 -2.47 4.68
C ALA A 52 7.27 -3.67 4.41
N LYS A 53 7.07 -4.27 3.26
CA LYS A 53 7.97 -5.28 2.68
C LYS A 53 8.66 -4.67 1.47
N ILE A 54 9.97 -4.86 1.38
CA ILE A 54 10.70 -4.46 0.19
C ILE A 54 10.41 -5.47 -0.92
N ALA A 55 10.00 -4.95 -2.07
CA ALA A 55 9.79 -5.70 -3.29
C ALA A 55 10.61 -5.08 -4.43
N GLU A 56 10.94 -5.89 -5.41
CA GLU A 56 11.51 -5.42 -6.67
C GLU A 56 10.50 -4.57 -7.44
N SER A 57 10.99 -3.68 -8.30
CA SER A 57 10.11 -2.83 -9.13
C SER A 57 9.29 -3.65 -10.10
N ASN A 58 9.87 -4.71 -10.66
CA ASN A 58 9.21 -5.60 -11.59
C ASN A 58 9.80 -7.01 -11.52
N THR A 59 8.94 -8.02 -11.69
CA THR A 59 9.32 -9.42 -11.83
C THR A 59 8.88 -9.92 -13.19
N ILE A 60 9.81 -10.45 -13.96
CA ILE A 60 9.56 -11.00 -15.30
C ILE A 60 9.58 -12.52 -15.20
N PRO A 61 8.40 -13.19 -15.20
CA PRO A 61 8.33 -14.64 -15.25
C PRO A 61 8.65 -15.11 -16.67
N LEU A 62 9.57 -16.07 -16.80
CA LEU A 62 9.96 -16.66 -18.06
C LEU A 62 9.48 -18.09 -18.14
N SER A 63 8.84 -18.43 -19.26
CA SER A 63 8.41 -19.77 -19.64
C SER A 63 8.93 -20.11 -21.04
N VAL A 64 9.06 -21.38 -21.35
CA VAL A 64 9.38 -21.83 -22.71
C VAL A 64 8.16 -21.70 -23.63
N GLN A 65 8.41 -21.50 -24.91
CA GLN A 65 7.37 -21.42 -25.95
C GLN A 65 7.03 -22.80 -26.51
N SER A 66 8.04 -23.71 -26.56
CA SER A 66 7.88 -25.06 -27.06
C SER A 66 8.18 -26.11 -26.00
N PRO A 67 7.45 -27.25 -25.98
CA PRO A 67 7.74 -28.31 -25.04
C PRO A 67 9.05 -29.00 -25.46
N GLY A 68 9.81 -29.48 -24.47
CA GLY A 68 11.07 -30.17 -24.80
C GLY A 68 11.85 -30.61 -23.57
N LYS A 69 12.90 -31.41 -23.81
CA LYS A 69 13.85 -31.81 -22.77
C LYS A 69 14.96 -30.77 -22.66
N VAL A 70 15.27 -30.39 -21.42
CA VAL A 70 16.36 -29.44 -21.13
C VAL A 70 17.70 -30.08 -21.40
N THR A 71 18.49 -29.46 -22.27
CA THR A 71 19.87 -29.91 -22.62
C THR A 71 20.93 -29.09 -21.91
N ALA A 72 20.66 -27.81 -21.59
CA ALA A 72 21.58 -26.96 -20.84
C ALA A 72 20.83 -25.93 -20.03
N VAL A 73 21.31 -25.66 -18.82
CA VAL A 73 20.90 -24.56 -17.93
C VAL A 73 22.12 -23.67 -17.76
N LEU A 74 22.03 -22.42 -18.19
CA LEU A 74 23.13 -21.46 -18.31
C LEU A 74 22.98 -20.27 -17.36
N CYS A 75 22.09 -20.37 -16.38
CA CYS A 75 21.89 -19.36 -15.37
C CYS A 75 21.74 -19.98 -13.98
N ARG A 76 22.01 -19.18 -12.96
CA ARG A 76 21.85 -19.55 -11.54
C ARG A 76 21.07 -18.48 -10.80
N ALA A 77 20.40 -18.86 -9.72
CA ALA A 77 19.77 -17.88 -8.83
C ALA A 77 20.80 -16.85 -8.33
N SER A 78 20.36 -15.60 -8.21
CA SER A 78 21.18 -14.43 -7.83
C SER A 78 22.24 -14.01 -8.87
N GLU A 79 22.30 -14.61 -10.05
CA GLU A 79 23.18 -14.20 -11.13
C GLU A 79 22.64 -12.98 -11.88
N LYS A 80 23.51 -12.02 -12.21
CA LYS A 80 23.16 -10.89 -13.09
C LYS A 80 23.18 -11.33 -14.54
N VAL A 81 22.13 -10.99 -15.27
CA VAL A 81 21.99 -11.31 -16.70
C VAL A 81 21.74 -10.06 -17.52
N GLN A 82 22.18 -10.10 -18.78
CA GLN A 82 21.95 -9.03 -19.75
C GLN A 82 20.79 -9.39 -20.68
N GLU A 83 20.18 -8.38 -21.30
CA GLU A 83 19.19 -8.59 -22.36
C GLU A 83 19.77 -9.45 -23.50
N GLY A 84 18.98 -10.43 -23.99
CA GLY A 84 19.39 -11.38 -25.03
C GLY A 84 20.25 -12.52 -24.53
N GLN A 85 20.73 -12.52 -23.28
CA GLN A 85 21.55 -13.61 -22.73
C GLN A 85 20.78 -14.94 -22.74
N LEU A 86 21.43 -16.00 -23.23
CA LEU A 86 20.88 -17.36 -23.25
C LEU A 86 20.86 -17.94 -21.82
N LEU A 87 19.68 -18.34 -21.35
CA LEU A 87 19.46 -18.87 -20.00
C LEU A 87 19.23 -20.36 -19.97
N LEU A 88 18.52 -20.89 -20.97
CA LEU A 88 18.13 -22.29 -21.06
C LEU A 88 18.13 -22.74 -22.51
N ARG A 89 18.51 -23.98 -22.75
CA ARG A 89 18.41 -24.61 -24.06
C ARG A 89 17.67 -25.94 -23.95
N LEU A 90 16.70 -26.12 -24.85
CA LEU A 90 15.98 -27.37 -25.04
C LEU A 90 16.62 -28.21 -26.15
N ASP A 91 16.24 -29.46 -26.25
CA ASP A 91 16.59 -30.31 -27.38
C ASP A 91 15.90 -29.80 -28.65
N LYS A 92 16.69 -29.24 -29.54
CA LYS A 92 16.21 -28.61 -30.77
C LYS A 92 16.46 -29.45 -32.04
N THR A 93 16.79 -30.74 -31.89
CA THR A 93 17.19 -31.61 -33.00
C THR A 93 16.14 -31.62 -34.12
N GLN A 94 14.85 -31.77 -33.76
CA GLN A 94 13.77 -31.79 -34.77
C GLN A 94 13.57 -30.41 -35.42
N ALA A 95 13.59 -29.32 -34.64
CA ALA A 95 13.46 -27.97 -35.17
C ALA A 95 14.66 -27.59 -36.07
N GLN A 96 15.86 -28.02 -35.71
CA GLN A 96 17.05 -27.84 -36.55
C GLN A 96 16.96 -28.56 -37.90
N ASN A 97 16.44 -29.80 -37.91
CA ASN A 97 16.22 -30.53 -39.14
C ASN A 97 15.15 -29.87 -40.03
N ALA A 98 14.07 -29.37 -39.42
CA ALA A 98 13.05 -28.62 -40.16
C ALA A 98 13.58 -27.31 -40.74
N TYR A 99 14.39 -26.58 -39.97
CA TYR A 99 15.10 -25.38 -40.46
C TYR A 99 16.02 -25.69 -41.65
N ASN A 100 16.83 -26.73 -41.54
CA ASN A 100 17.77 -27.11 -42.62
C ASN A 100 16.99 -27.49 -43.88
N SER A 101 15.88 -28.21 -43.78
CA SER A 101 15.01 -28.57 -44.90
C SER A 101 14.37 -27.34 -45.56
N ALA A 102 13.86 -26.39 -44.77
CA ALA A 102 13.29 -25.15 -45.28
C ALA A 102 14.34 -24.27 -45.95
N GLN A 103 15.55 -24.22 -45.41
CA GLN A 103 16.68 -23.50 -46.01
C GLN A 103 17.07 -24.07 -47.37
N ALA A 104 17.08 -25.38 -47.48
CA ALA A 104 17.33 -26.04 -48.77
C ALA A 104 16.26 -25.72 -49.83
N ALA A 105 14.97 -25.67 -49.39
CA ALA A 105 13.85 -25.32 -50.28
C ALA A 105 13.92 -23.84 -50.74
N VAL A 106 14.35 -22.92 -49.89
CA VAL A 106 14.55 -21.51 -50.27
C VAL A 106 15.67 -21.42 -51.31
N LYS A 107 16.77 -22.13 -51.09
CA LYS A 107 17.90 -22.15 -52.05
C LYS A 107 17.45 -22.68 -53.44
N GLU A 108 16.68 -23.77 -53.47
CA GLU A 108 16.13 -24.31 -54.71
C GLU A 108 15.20 -23.31 -55.42
N ALA A 109 14.30 -22.68 -54.68
CA ALA A 109 13.35 -21.70 -55.21
C ALA A 109 14.09 -20.43 -55.74
N GLU A 110 15.12 -19.98 -55.04
CA GLU A 110 15.94 -18.83 -55.43
C GLU A 110 16.75 -19.15 -56.72
N ASP A 111 17.38 -20.35 -56.79
CA ASP A 111 18.08 -20.81 -58.01
C ASP A 111 17.10 -20.91 -59.19
N ALA A 112 15.87 -21.37 -58.98
CA ALA A 112 14.82 -21.43 -60.02
C ALA A 112 14.42 -20.02 -60.47
N TYR A 113 14.22 -19.11 -59.50
CA TYR A 113 13.89 -17.72 -59.77
C TYR A 113 14.95 -17.03 -60.62
N GLN A 114 16.22 -17.16 -60.26
CA GLN A 114 17.33 -16.55 -61.02
C GLN A 114 17.39 -17.06 -62.48
N ARG A 115 17.25 -18.38 -62.69
CA ARG A 115 17.23 -18.95 -64.06
C ARG A 115 16.04 -18.42 -64.88
N VAL A 116 14.85 -18.41 -64.29
CA VAL A 116 13.63 -17.95 -65.00
C VAL A 116 13.65 -16.44 -65.24
N SER A 117 14.15 -15.66 -64.30
CA SER A 117 14.29 -14.21 -64.44
C SER A 117 15.20 -13.81 -65.62
N GLN A 118 16.36 -14.50 -65.76
CA GLN A 118 17.24 -14.24 -66.89
C GLN A 118 16.60 -14.55 -68.26
N VAL A 119 15.81 -15.62 -68.35
CA VAL A 119 15.07 -15.98 -69.58
C VAL A 119 13.89 -15.04 -69.83
N TYR A 120 13.25 -14.57 -68.75
CA TYR A 120 12.14 -13.60 -68.86
C TYR A 120 12.59 -12.24 -69.40
N GLU A 121 13.75 -11.75 -68.96
CA GLU A 121 14.36 -10.49 -69.49
C GLU A 121 14.66 -10.58 -70.96
N GLN A 122 14.91 -11.79 -71.47
CA GLN A 122 15.15 -12.08 -72.90
C GLN A 122 13.84 -12.39 -73.67
N GLY A 123 12.66 -12.28 -73.03
CA GLY A 123 11.38 -12.54 -73.67
C GLY A 123 11.07 -14.03 -73.85
N GLY A 124 11.84 -14.96 -73.25
CA GLY A 124 11.71 -16.40 -73.46
C GLY A 124 10.67 -17.11 -72.59
N VAL A 125 10.08 -16.45 -71.62
CA VAL A 125 8.98 -16.97 -70.78
C VAL A 125 7.89 -15.96 -70.58
N THR A 126 6.68 -16.44 -70.22
CA THR A 126 5.51 -15.57 -70.01
C THR A 126 5.54 -14.89 -68.65
N ALA A 127 4.90 -13.73 -68.49
CA ALA A 127 4.70 -13.03 -67.21
C ALA A 127 4.01 -13.94 -66.17
N GLN A 128 3.05 -14.75 -66.61
CA GLN A 128 2.39 -15.73 -65.74
C GLN A 128 3.38 -16.73 -65.12
N LYS A 129 4.36 -17.19 -65.88
CA LYS A 129 5.40 -18.12 -65.39
C LYS A 129 6.32 -17.46 -64.40
N MET A 130 6.65 -16.18 -64.63
CA MET A 130 7.44 -15.38 -63.71
C MET A 130 6.73 -15.22 -62.36
N VAL A 131 5.42 -14.84 -62.37
CA VAL A 131 4.61 -14.75 -61.15
C VAL A 131 4.49 -16.08 -60.39
N GLU A 132 4.37 -17.22 -61.12
CA GLU A 132 4.38 -18.54 -60.48
C GLU A 132 5.68 -18.81 -59.71
N ILE A 133 6.82 -18.51 -60.30
CA ILE A 133 8.14 -18.73 -59.68
C ILE A 133 8.39 -17.77 -58.50
N GLU A 134 7.97 -16.51 -58.65
CA GLU A 134 8.00 -15.55 -57.54
C GLU A 134 7.15 -16.03 -56.35
N SER A 135 5.96 -16.53 -56.62
CA SER A 135 5.07 -17.08 -55.60
C SER A 135 5.68 -18.30 -54.89
N LYS A 136 6.35 -19.19 -55.61
CA LYS A 136 7.07 -20.35 -55.05
C LYS A 136 8.23 -19.91 -54.16
N ARG A 137 9.00 -18.87 -54.58
CA ARG A 137 10.09 -18.31 -53.79
C ARG A 137 9.54 -17.68 -52.48
N ALA A 138 8.50 -16.89 -52.58
CA ALA A 138 7.85 -16.30 -51.39
C ALA A 138 7.30 -17.34 -50.42
N GLN A 139 6.71 -18.43 -50.95
CA GLN A 139 6.25 -19.58 -50.13
C GLN A 139 7.39 -20.27 -49.40
N ALA A 140 8.51 -20.56 -50.09
CA ALA A 140 9.68 -21.18 -49.51
C ALA A 140 10.30 -20.28 -48.42
N GLN A 141 10.36 -18.96 -48.65
CA GLN A 141 10.83 -18.00 -47.65
C GLN A 141 9.94 -18.00 -46.40
N SER A 142 8.64 -17.99 -46.56
CA SER A 142 7.68 -18.04 -45.43
C SER A 142 7.86 -19.33 -44.62
N LEU A 143 8.13 -20.47 -45.25
CA LEU A 143 8.43 -21.72 -44.55
C LEU A 143 9.74 -21.65 -43.75
N LEU A 144 10.78 -21.04 -44.33
CA LEU A 144 12.03 -20.81 -43.61
C LEU A 144 11.88 -19.88 -42.42
N ASP A 145 11.08 -18.80 -42.53
CA ASP A 145 10.81 -17.88 -41.45
C ASP A 145 10.08 -18.58 -40.30
N MET A 146 9.08 -19.42 -40.62
CA MET A 146 8.37 -20.24 -39.61
C MET A 146 9.33 -21.24 -38.92
N ALA A 147 10.18 -21.93 -39.67
CA ALA A 147 11.16 -22.89 -39.14
C ALA A 147 12.22 -22.18 -38.27
N THR A 148 12.64 -20.98 -38.69
CA THR A 148 13.57 -20.13 -37.93
C THR A 148 12.99 -19.73 -36.58
N LYS A 149 11.73 -19.28 -36.59
CA LYS A 149 11.03 -18.92 -35.35
C LYS A 149 10.86 -20.14 -34.43
N ALA A 150 10.43 -21.27 -34.98
CA ALA A 150 10.32 -22.51 -34.23
C ALA A 150 11.66 -22.95 -33.60
N LEU A 151 12.77 -22.81 -34.32
CA LEU A 151 14.10 -23.12 -33.82
C LEU A 151 14.52 -22.18 -32.66
N GLN A 152 14.18 -20.90 -32.74
CA GLN A 152 14.45 -19.92 -31.69
C GLN A 152 13.69 -20.24 -30.42
N ASP A 153 12.47 -20.78 -30.51
CA ASP A 153 11.60 -21.11 -29.37
C ASP A 153 12.18 -22.22 -28.47
N TYR A 154 13.24 -22.93 -28.91
CA TYR A 154 13.98 -23.89 -28.09
C TYR A 154 15.15 -23.25 -27.31
N GLU A 155 15.31 -21.94 -27.40
CA GLU A 155 16.29 -21.17 -26.63
C GLU A 155 15.56 -20.12 -25.80
N LEU A 156 15.60 -20.24 -24.47
CA LEU A 156 15.05 -19.22 -23.58
C LEU A 156 16.12 -18.17 -23.31
N ARG A 157 15.84 -16.95 -23.72
CA ARG A 157 16.73 -15.79 -23.55
C ARG A 157 16.11 -14.76 -22.63
N ALA A 158 16.92 -13.97 -21.94
CA ALA A 158 16.49 -12.88 -21.10
C ALA A 158 15.89 -11.73 -21.97
N PRO A 159 14.62 -11.36 -21.77
CA PRO A 159 14.02 -10.26 -22.54
C PRO A 159 14.49 -8.89 -22.06
N LYS A 160 15.07 -8.81 -20.86
CA LYS A 160 15.62 -7.61 -20.24
C LYS A 160 16.73 -8.00 -19.27
N GLY A 161 17.70 -7.10 -19.07
CA GLY A 161 18.71 -7.27 -18.03
C GLY A 161 18.12 -7.21 -16.63
N GLY A 162 18.73 -7.96 -15.70
CA GLY A 162 18.28 -8.01 -14.29
C GLY A 162 19.06 -9.04 -13.49
N VAL A 163 18.46 -9.52 -12.40
CA VAL A 163 19.02 -10.59 -11.57
C VAL A 163 18.07 -11.78 -11.58
N ILE A 164 18.61 -12.99 -11.73
CA ILE A 164 17.81 -14.22 -11.64
C ILE A 164 17.32 -14.38 -10.20
N GLY A 165 16.00 -14.28 -9.98
CA GLY A 165 15.38 -14.50 -8.69
C GLY A 165 15.20 -15.99 -8.38
N ARG A 166 14.71 -16.74 -9.36
CA ARG A 166 14.45 -18.18 -9.24
C ARG A 166 14.88 -18.92 -10.51
N CYS A 167 15.51 -20.07 -10.34
CA CYS A 167 15.90 -20.99 -11.42
C CYS A 167 15.87 -22.42 -10.87
N ASP A 168 14.71 -23.07 -10.92
CA ASP A 168 14.49 -24.42 -10.36
C ASP A 168 14.41 -25.47 -11.46
N ILE A 169 15.40 -25.46 -12.38
CA ILE A 169 15.42 -26.34 -13.55
C ILE A 169 16.70 -27.16 -13.54
N GLN A 170 16.57 -28.42 -13.96
CA GLN A 170 17.71 -29.32 -14.11
C GLN A 170 17.85 -29.83 -15.55
N VAL A 171 19.06 -30.05 -15.94
CA VAL A 171 19.37 -30.74 -17.22
C VAL A 171 18.72 -32.11 -17.22
N GLY A 172 18.05 -32.45 -18.32
CA GLY A 172 17.31 -33.71 -18.46
C GLY A 172 15.84 -33.64 -18.14
N GLN A 173 15.39 -32.58 -17.49
CA GLN A 173 13.95 -32.33 -17.17
C GLN A 173 13.18 -32.06 -18.46
N VAL A 174 11.91 -32.51 -18.52
CA VAL A 174 10.98 -32.17 -19.59
C VAL A 174 10.12 -31.01 -19.12
N VAL A 175 10.04 -29.96 -19.94
CA VAL A 175 9.31 -28.73 -19.66
C VAL A 175 8.21 -28.49 -20.71
N ALA A 176 7.18 -27.77 -20.31
CA ALA A 176 6.03 -27.42 -21.15
C ALA A 176 5.78 -25.90 -21.15
N PRO A 177 5.16 -25.36 -22.20
CA PRO A 177 4.75 -23.97 -22.27
C PRO A 177 3.81 -23.57 -21.12
N GLY A 178 3.84 -22.29 -20.71
CA GLY A 178 2.94 -21.74 -19.68
C GLY A 178 3.40 -21.95 -18.25
N VAL A 179 4.42 -22.77 -17.98
CA VAL A 179 4.99 -22.94 -16.64
C VAL A 179 6.16 -21.95 -16.47
N THR A 180 6.10 -21.13 -15.43
CA THR A 180 7.22 -20.24 -15.08
C THR A 180 8.42 -21.06 -14.62
N LEU A 181 9.52 -20.98 -15.35
CA LEU A 181 10.74 -21.74 -15.11
C LEU A 181 11.82 -20.89 -14.45
N ILE A 182 11.93 -19.64 -14.86
CA ILE A 182 12.94 -18.69 -14.41
C ILE A 182 12.20 -17.38 -14.11
N THR A 183 12.62 -16.64 -13.08
CA THR A 183 12.17 -15.27 -12.85
C THR A 183 13.34 -14.33 -12.91
N ILE A 184 13.21 -13.24 -13.65
CA ILE A 184 14.17 -12.13 -13.64
C ILE A 184 13.58 -11.00 -12.80
N LEU A 185 14.35 -10.55 -11.81
CA LEU A 185 14.03 -9.41 -10.96
C LEU A 185 14.68 -8.16 -11.56
N ASP A 186 13.88 -7.15 -11.80
CA ASP A 186 14.38 -5.82 -12.16
C ASP A 186 14.84 -5.10 -10.88
N VAL A 187 16.13 -5.09 -10.67
CA VAL A 187 16.78 -4.47 -9.50
C VAL A 187 17.20 -3.02 -9.77
N ALA A 188 16.76 -2.41 -10.87
CA ALA A 188 16.98 -0.99 -11.13
C ALA A 188 16.23 -0.09 -10.15
N GLY A 189 15.23 -0.63 -9.45
CA GLY A 189 14.48 0.04 -8.41
C GLY A 189 13.86 -0.94 -7.42
N TYR A 190 13.49 -0.43 -6.27
CA TYR A 190 12.78 -1.17 -5.23
C TYR A 190 11.54 -0.41 -4.80
N ASN A 191 10.52 -1.14 -4.41
CA ASN A 191 9.30 -0.61 -3.85
C ASN A 191 9.16 -1.05 -2.39
N ALA A 192 8.70 -0.15 -1.53
CA ALA A 192 8.15 -0.51 -0.24
C ALA A 192 6.65 -0.77 -0.41
N VAL A 193 6.24 -2.01 -0.21
CA VAL A 193 4.84 -2.45 -0.31
C VAL A 193 4.29 -2.56 1.10
N PHE A 194 3.21 -1.86 1.40
CA PHE A 194 2.61 -1.81 2.74
C PHE A 194 1.09 -1.77 2.67
N ALA A 195 0.46 -2.16 3.77
CA ALA A 195 -0.99 -2.21 3.90
C ALA A 195 -1.48 -1.02 4.72
N VAL A 196 -2.44 -0.28 4.19
CA VAL A 196 -3.08 0.87 4.84
C VAL A 196 -4.51 0.51 5.21
N PRO A 197 -4.95 0.71 6.46
CA PRO A 197 -6.33 0.48 6.87
C PRO A 197 -7.34 1.33 6.08
N GLU A 198 -8.56 0.83 5.95
CA GLU A 198 -9.66 1.53 5.27
C GLU A 198 -9.93 2.92 5.87
N THR A 199 -9.78 3.05 7.17
CA THR A 199 -9.97 4.33 7.89
C THR A 199 -8.95 5.40 7.53
N GLU A 200 -7.77 5.02 7.01
CA GLU A 200 -6.65 5.91 6.73
C GLU A 200 -6.36 6.08 5.24
N ILE A 201 -6.86 5.17 4.38
CA ILE A 201 -6.54 5.14 2.95
C ILE A 201 -6.95 6.43 2.21
N ALA A 202 -7.98 7.11 2.69
CA ALA A 202 -8.45 8.39 2.10
C ALA A 202 -7.38 9.49 2.19
N SER A 203 -6.53 9.45 3.23
CA SER A 203 -5.46 10.43 3.45
C SER A 203 -4.20 10.16 2.62
N VAL A 204 -4.05 8.97 2.01
CA VAL A 204 -2.89 8.61 1.20
C VAL A 204 -3.14 8.96 -0.26
N VAL A 205 -2.25 9.79 -0.82
CA VAL A 205 -2.32 10.25 -2.21
C VAL A 205 -1.10 9.76 -3.00
N ILE A 206 -1.32 9.41 -4.26
CA ILE A 206 -0.21 9.10 -5.19
C ILE A 206 0.65 10.35 -5.36
N GLY A 207 1.95 10.21 -5.16
CA GLY A 207 2.90 11.31 -5.16
C GLY A 207 3.37 11.75 -3.77
N ASP A 208 2.74 11.27 -2.69
CA ASP A 208 3.16 11.57 -1.33
C ASP A 208 4.58 11.14 -1.06
N ASN A 209 5.31 11.97 -0.33
CA ASN A 209 6.66 11.65 0.12
C ASN A 209 6.59 10.79 1.39
N ALA A 210 7.43 9.78 1.42
CA ALA A 210 7.57 8.87 2.55
C ALA A 210 9.04 8.72 2.95
N ASN A 211 9.26 8.35 4.19
CA ASN A 211 10.58 7.94 4.69
C ASN A 211 10.54 6.46 5.06
N VAL A 212 11.52 5.72 4.60
CA VAL A 212 11.64 4.28 4.82
C VAL A 212 12.86 3.98 5.69
N ASP A 213 12.65 3.19 6.73
CA ASP A 213 13.72 2.65 7.58
C ASP A 213 13.80 1.14 7.36
N ILE A 214 15.00 0.63 7.11
CA ILE A 214 15.26 -0.78 6.84
C ILE A 214 16.27 -1.29 7.87
N PRO A 215 15.79 -1.87 9.00
CA PRO A 215 16.65 -2.30 10.09
C PRO A 215 17.71 -3.32 9.68
N ALA A 216 17.37 -4.21 8.73
CA ALA A 216 18.24 -5.30 8.29
C ALA A 216 19.60 -4.81 7.71
N ILE A 217 19.66 -3.58 7.23
CA ILE A 217 20.86 -2.95 6.65
C ILE A 217 21.25 -1.66 7.39
N ASN A 218 20.66 -1.41 8.57
CA ASN A 218 20.86 -0.20 9.38
C ASN A 218 20.62 1.11 8.58
N ALA A 219 19.77 1.08 7.57
CA ALA A 219 19.44 2.24 6.77
C ALA A 219 18.19 2.92 7.31
N THR A 220 18.29 4.25 7.51
CA THR A 220 17.21 5.09 8.06
C THR A 220 16.95 6.29 7.17
N ASN A 221 15.72 6.81 7.21
CA ASN A 221 15.31 8.02 6.47
C ASN A 221 15.54 7.94 4.94
N ILE A 222 15.41 6.76 4.35
CA ILE A 222 15.48 6.61 2.90
C ILE A 222 14.24 7.28 2.30
N SER A 223 14.45 8.21 1.37
CA SER A 223 13.35 8.86 0.67
C SER A 223 12.63 7.88 -0.25
N ALA A 224 11.32 7.88 -0.17
CA ALA A 224 10.45 7.14 -1.07
C ALA A 224 9.25 8.00 -1.49
N ARG A 225 8.59 7.60 -2.56
CA ARG A 225 7.41 8.28 -3.06
C ARG A 225 6.30 7.27 -3.35
N VAL A 226 5.08 7.55 -2.91
CA VAL A 226 3.91 6.73 -3.22
C VAL A 226 3.65 6.78 -4.73
N THR A 227 3.70 5.62 -5.38
CA THR A 227 3.52 5.49 -6.83
C THR A 227 2.24 4.77 -7.20
N GLU A 228 1.75 3.91 -6.32
CA GLU A 228 0.58 3.07 -6.60
C GLU A 228 -0.26 2.90 -5.34
N LYS A 229 -1.58 3.02 -5.48
CA LYS A 229 -2.57 2.74 -4.46
C LYS A 229 -3.61 1.80 -5.03
N ASN A 230 -3.70 0.60 -4.47
CA ASN A 230 -4.67 -0.38 -4.94
C ASN A 230 -6.10 0.10 -4.65
N MET A 231 -7.01 -0.09 -5.61
CA MET A 231 -8.40 0.36 -5.49
C MET A 231 -9.29 -0.69 -4.84
N VAL A 232 -8.79 -1.92 -4.67
CA VAL A 232 -9.53 -3.04 -4.09
C VAL A 232 -8.91 -3.40 -2.75
N ALA A 233 -9.73 -3.40 -1.70
CA ALA A 233 -9.30 -3.82 -0.37
C ALA A 233 -9.11 -5.33 -0.30
N ASN A 234 -8.16 -5.77 0.52
CA ASN A 234 -8.09 -7.15 0.95
C ASN A 234 -9.28 -7.44 1.88
N ILE A 235 -10.13 -8.38 1.50
CA ILE A 235 -11.39 -8.70 2.20
C ILE A 235 -11.15 -9.24 3.62
N VAL A 236 -10.00 -9.89 3.86
CA VAL A 236 -9.68 -10.51 5.15
C VAL A 236 -9.14 -9.49 6.16
N THR A 237 -8.27 -8.60 5.67
CA THR A 237 -7.55 -7.63 6.54
C THR A 237 -8.17 -6.25 6.56
N HIS A 238 -9.14 -5.96 5.67
CA HIS A 238 -9.72 -4.63 5.46
C HIS A 238 -8.68 -3.54 5.22
N THR A 239 -7.63 -3.88 4.47
CA THR A 239 -6.54 -2.97 4.14
C THR A 239 -6.36 -2.84 2.64
N TYR A 240 -5.83 -1.70 2.21
CA TYR A 240 -5.44 -1.43 0.84
C TYR A 240 -3.93 -1.53 0.70
N GLU A 241 -3.47 -2.23 -0.34
CA GLU A 241 -2.06 -2.28 -0.67
C GLU A 241 -1.62 -0.97 -1.32
N VAL A 242 -0.54 -0.41 -0.82
CA VAL A 242 0.11 0.80 -1.34
C VAL A 242 1.56 0.50 -1.63
N LYS A 243 2.08 1.03 -2.74
CA LYS A 243 3.49 0.92 -3.12
C LYS A 243 4.14 2.29 -3.14
N ALA A 244 5.30 2.37 -2.54
CA ALA A 244 6.16 3.55 -2.60
C ALA A 244 7.50 3.18 -3.23
N SER A 245 7.87 3.87 -4.30
CA SER A 245 9.16 3.69 -4.96
C SER A 245 10.26 4.30 -4.09
N ILE A 246 11.29 3.51 -3.85
CA ILE A 246 12.46 3.91 -3.05
C ILE A 246 13.44 4.63 -3.96
N ASN A 247 13.83 5.85 -3.56
CA ASN A 247 14.80 6.64 -4.29
C ASN A 247 16.23 6.24 -3.89
N GLY A 248 17.08 6.03 -4.90
CA GLY A 248 18.50 5.74 -4.70
C GLY A 248 18.88 4.27 -4.98
N ASN A 249 20.14 4.08 -5.30
CA ASN A 249 20.71 2.76 -5.56
C ASN A 249 21.33 2.21 -4.26
N ILE A 250 20.57 1.38 -3.54
CA ILE A 250 21.01 0.79 -2.28
C ILE A 250 21.48 -0.63 -2.57
N THR A 251 22.80 -0.79 -2.65
CA THR A 251 23.45 -2.04 -3.12
C THR A 251 23.15 -3.26 -2.25
N SER A 252 22.80 -3.07 -0.97
CA SER A 252 22.53 -4.15 0.00
C SER A 252 21.04 -4.47 0.16
N LEU A 253 20.17 -3.82 -0.61
CA LEU A 253 18.74 -4.01 -0.51
C LEU A 253 18.32 -5.29 -1.23
N LEU A 254 17.60 -6.16 -0.52
CA LEU A 254 17.10 -7.41 -1.07
C LEU A 254 15.57 -7.47 -0.95
N PRO A 255 14.88 -7.99 -1.98
CA PRO A 255 13.46 -8.27 -1.89
C PRO A 255 13.14 -9.18 -0.70
N GLY A 256 12.03 -8.91 -0.03
CA GLY A 256 11.60 -9.65 1.15
C GLY A 256 12.03 -9.03 2.48
N MET A 257 12.95 -8.07 2.50
CA MET A 257 13.30 -7.34 3.72
C MET A 257 12.09 -6.59 4.29
N VAL A 258 12.01 -6.56 5.63
CA VAL A 258 11.00 -5.77 6.35
C VAL A 258 11.51 -4.36 6.54
N ALA A 259 10.64 -3.40 6.30
CA ALA A 259 10.90 -1.98 6.48
C ALA A 259 9.78 -1.32 7.29
N LYS A 260 10.06 -0.14 7.86
CA LYS A 260 9.06 0.76 8.41
C LYS A 260 8.94 1.95 7.49
N ILE A 261 7.74 2.25 7.02
CA ILE A 261 7.48 3.42 6.18
C ILE A 261 6.68 4.44 6.96
N ARG A 262 7.16 5.67 6.98
CA ARG A 262 6.50 6.82 7.57
C ARG A 262 5.97 7.72 6.47
N LEU A 263 4.64 7.91 6.46
CA LEU A 263 3.93 8.83 5.58
C LEU A 263 3.52 10.05 6.38
N ARG A 264 3.75 11.24 5.83
CA ARG A 264 3.17 12.47 6.34
C ARG A 264 1.77 12.59 5.77
N ALA A 265 0.77 12.64 6.65
CA ALA A 265 -0.61 12.90 6.25
C ALA A 265 -0.79 14.38 5.88
N HIS A 266 -1.97 14.69 5.33
CA HIS A 266 -2.30 16.09 5.08
C HIS A 266 -2.39 16.88 6.39
N GLU A 267 -2.03 18.15 6.29
CA GLU A 267 -2.11 19.11 7.38
C GLU A 267 -3.53 19.17 7.95
N GLN A 268 -3.66 18.98 9.25
CA GLN A 268 -4.91 19.06 9.98
C GLN A 268 -4.84 20.24 10.95
N SER A 269 -5.84 21.09 10.92
CA SER A 269 -5.97 22.20 11.86
C SER A 269 -6.92 21.81 13.00
N GLY A 270 -6.54 22.15 14.21
CA GLY A 270 -7.34 21.86 15.40
C GLY A 270 -6.68 22.39 16.66
N PHE A 271 -7.07 21.87 17.80
CA PHE A 271 -6.54 22.26 19.10
C PHE A 271 -5.71 21.11 19.68
N VAL A 272 -4.42 21.35 19.97
CA VAL A 272 -3.57 20.33 20.61
C VAL A 272 -3.68 20.47 22.12
N ILE A 273 -4.08 19.38 22.77
CA ILE A 273 -4.19 19.32 24.24
C ILE A 273 -3.38 18.11 24.76
N PRO A 274 -2.83 18.19 25.98
CA PRO A 274 -2.18 17.03 26.60
C PRO A 274 -3.11 15.84 26.69
N THR A 275 -2.61 14.64 26.44
CA THR A 275 -3.42 13.40 26.51
C THR A 275 -4.02 13.15 27.90
N SER A 276 -3.40 13.67 28.95
CA SER A 276 -3.90 13.61 30.32
C SER A 276 -5.24 14.35 30.54
N CYS A 277 -5.59 15.30 29.67
CA CYS A 277 -6.85 16.05 29.74
C CYS A 277 -8.03 15.27 29.18
N VAL A 278 -7.76 14.21 28.42
CA VAL A 278 -8.76 13.44 27.70
C VAL A 278 -9.27 12.30 28.58
N THR A 279 -10.58 12.24 28.78
CA THR A 279 -11.24 11.18 29.54
C THR A 279 -12.11 10.33 28.60
N LEU A 280 -11.85 9.03 28.57
CA LEU A 280 -12.69 8.08 27.84
C LEU A 280 -13.87 7.65 28.71
N GLN A 281 -15.08 7.79 28.19
CA GLN A 281 -16.32 7.34 28.86
C GLN A 281 -17.15 6.48 27.90
N PRO A 282 -18.11 5.70 28.40
CA PRO A 282 -19.01 4.93 27.54
C PRO A 282 -19.78 5.80 26.53
N SER A 283 -19.98 7.10 26.86
CA SER A 283 -20.66 8.10 26.03
C SER A 283 -19.72 8.77 25.00
N GLY A 284 -18.42 8.45 24.99
CA GLY A 284 -17.45 9.04 24.09
C GLY A 284 -16.26 9.70 24.79
N THR A 285 -15.45 10.40 24.02
CA THR A 285 -14.28 11.12 24.50
C THR A 285 -14.67 12.50 25.01
N MET A 286 -14.23 12.85 26.22
CA MET A 286 -14.63 14.07 26.92
C MET A 286 -13.42 14.82 27.46
N VAL A 287 -13.58 16.13 27.61
CA VAL A 287 -12.65 17.01 28.34
C VAL A 287 -13.42 17.85 29.37
N TRP A 288 -12.69 18.37 30.36
CA TRP A 288 -13.22 19.35 31.31
C TRP A 288 -12.80 20.76 30.89
N LEU A 289 -13.76 21.65 30.82
CA LEU A 289 -13.55 23.08 30.57
C LEU A 289 -13.78 23.88 31.80
N ALA A 290 -13.03 24.94 32.00
CA ALA A 290 -13.27 25.95 33.00
C ALA A 290 -14.06 27.09 32.34
N LYS A 291 -15.35 27.22 32.74
CA LYS A 291 -16.24 28.27 32.27
C LYS A 291 -16.90 28.98 33.47
N ASP A 292 -16.73 30.28 33.57
CA ASP A 292 -17.35 31.10 34.62
C ASP A 292 -17.16 30.54 36.06
N SER A 293 -15.90 30.04 36.35
CA SER A 293 -15.54 29.40 37.63
C SER A 293 -16.27 28.09 37.92
N VAL A 294 -16.81 27.43 36.90
CA VAL A 294 -17.51 26.14 37.00
C VAL A 294 -16.87 25.16 36.02
N ALA A 295 -16.78 23.89 36.42
CA ALA A 295 -16.32 22.82 35.55
C ALA A 295 -17.47 22.32 34.67
N GLU A 296 -17.27 22.42 33.35
CA GLU A 296 -18.19 21.91 32.33
C GLU A 296 -17.55 20.73 31.59
N ARG A 297 -18.27 19.62 31.46
CA ARG A 297 -17.82 18.48 30.68
C ARG A 297 -18.26 18.67 29.23
N ARG A 298 -17.32 18.51 28.29
CA ARG A 298 -17.61 18.67 26.87
C ARG A 298 -17.12 17.46 26.06
N ALA A 299 -17.98 16.96 25.17
CA ALA A 299 -17.60 15.94 24.20
C ALA A 299 -16.70 16.53 23.13
N ILE A 300 -15.68 15.77 22.75
CA ILE A 300 -14.72 16.15 21.73
C ILE A 300 -14.51 15.01 20.74
N THR A 301 -14.15 15.37 19.50
CA THR A 301 -13.63 14.43 18.51
C THR A 301 -12.11 14.56 18.46
N VAL A 302 -11.42 13.46 18.73
CA VAL A 302 -9.95 13.41 18.70
C VAL A 302 -9.47 12.94 17.32
N GLY A 303 -8.44 13.59 16.81
CA GLY A 303 -7.74 13.24 15.60
C GLY A 303 -6.40 12.56 15.89
N ALA A 304 -5.33 13.05 15.29
CA ALA A 304 -4.00 12.48 15.41
C ALA A 304 -3.33 12.73 16.77
N TYR A 305 -2.50 11.79 17.19
CA TYR A 305 -1.58 11.97 18.31
C TYR A 305 -0.31 12.67 17.83
N THR A 306 0.20 13.58 18.65
CA THR A 306 1.40 14.38 18.38
C THR A 306 2.37 14.31 19.57
N GLU A 307 3.60 14.79 19.41
CA GLU A 307 4.55 14.89 20.53
C GLU A 307 4.04 15.80 21.66
N GLY A 308 3.21 16.80 21.34
CA GLY A 308 2.62 17.73 22.31
C GLY A 308 1.31 17.27 22.94
N GLY A 309 0.73 16.15 22.51
CA GLY A 309 -0.55 15.67 22.99
C GLY A 309 -1.44 15.07 21.89
N VAL A 310 -2.72 15.35 21.95
CA VAL A 310 -3.70 14.89 20.96
C VAL A 310 -4.38 16.07 20.29
N LEU A 311 -4.53 15.98 18.98
CA LEU A 311 -5.25 16.96 18.17
C LEU A 311 -6.76 16.75 18.35
N VAL A 312 -7.47 17.79 18.78
CA VAL A 312 -8.93 17.83 18.83
C VAL A 312 -9.43 18.54 17.58
N THR A 313 -10.21 17.85 16.78
CA THR A 313 -10.76 18.36 15.53
C THR A 313 -12.11 19.02 15.69
N GLU A 314 -12.90 18.56 16.68
CA GLU A 314 -14.25 19.11 16.97
C GLU A 314 -14.52 19.14 18.47
N GLY A 315 -15.41 20.06 18.89
CA GLY A 315 -15.89 20.17 20.28
C GLY A 315 -15.21 21.27 21.10
N LEU A 316 -14.07 21.82 20.66
CA LEU A 316 -13.42 22.97 21.29
C LEU A 316 -13.56 24.23 20.43
N GLN A 317 -13.46 25.38 21.07
CA GLN A 317 -13.45 26.71 20.46
C GLN A 317 -12.17 27.47 20.83
N LEU A 318 -11.77 28.41 19.99
CA LEU A 318 -10.62 29.27 20.26
C LEU A 318 -10.82 30.02 21.58
N GLY A 319 -9.85 29.90 22.48
CA GLY A 319 -9.88 30.53 23.79
C GLY A 319 -10.57 29.74 24.91
N ASP A 320 -11.09 28.52 24.59
CA ASP A 320 -11.56 27.60 25.62
C ASP A 320 -10.44 27.28 26.62
N LYS A 321 -10.77 27.17 27.90
CA LYS A 321 -9.82 26.82 28.96
C LYS A 321 -10.02 25.38 29.37
N VAL A 322 -9.16 24.50 28.87
CA VAL A 322 -9.15 23.06 29.19
C VAL A 322 -8.45 22.82 30.51
N ILE A 323 -9.07 22.08 31.41
CA ILE A 323 -8.49 21.73 32.71
C ILE A 323 -7.45 20.63 32.51
N THR A 324 -6.20 20.92 32.87
CA THR A 324 -5.07 20.02 32.70
C THR A 324 -4.77 19.19 33.95
N ASP A 325 -5.09 19.71 35.12
CA ASP A 325 -4.85 19.04 36.39
C ASP A 325 -6.04 19.15 37.33
N GLY A 326 -6.25 18.17 38.23
CA GLY A 326 -7.38 18.12 39.14
C GLY A 326 -8.65 17.49 38.58
N ALA A 327 -8.63 17.05 37.31
CA ALA A 327 -9.81 16.53 36.60
C ALA A 327 -10.52 15.34 37.32
N HIS A 328 -9.78 14.52 38.07
CA HIS A 328 -10.30 13.33 38.77
C HIS A 328 -11.22 13.65 39.95
N LYS A 329 -11.22 14.91 40.44
CA LYS A 329 -12.08 15.38 41.54
C LYS A 329 -13.32 16.13 41.02
N LEU A 330 -13.41 16.33 39.70
CA LEU A 330 -14.46 17.15 39.12
C LEU A 330 -15.75 16.38 38.87
N TYR A 331 -16.86 17.06 39.06
CA TYR A 331 -18.18 16.66 38.61
C TYR A 331 -18.81 17.83 37.85
N GLN A 332 -19.82 17.54 37.06
CA GLN A 332 -20.53 18.57 36.27
C GLN A 332 -21.07 19.67 37.18
N GLY A 333 -20.66 20.92 36.94
CA GLY A 333 -21.08 22.06 37.75
C GLY A 333 -20.23 22.29 39.01
N ALA A 334 -19.11 21.59 39.22
CA ALA A 334 -18.22 21.80 40.35
C ALA A 334 -17.66 23.24 40.34
N ALA A 335 -17.70 23.93 41.48
CA ALA A 335 -17.05 25.23 41.63
C ALA A 335 -15.53 25.06 41.58
N ILE A 336 -14.87 25.81 40.74
CA ILE A 336 -13.42 25.76 40.51
C ILE A 336 -12.78 27.15 40.64
N SER A 337 -11.54 27.18 41.05
CA SER A 337 -10.68 28.34 40.95
C SER A 337 -9.43 27.97 40.15
N TYR A 338 -9.02 28.86 39.28
CA TYR A 338 -7.81 28.68 38.43
C TYR A 338 -7.07 30.01 38.31
N GLN A 339 -5.78 29.90 38.15
CA GLN A 339 -4.89 31.06 37.90
C GLN A 339 -4.54 31.13 36.44
#